data_a32d48c64f652a9ae5bffd23095a9d91
#
_entry.id   a32d48c64f652a9ae5bffd23095a9d91
#
_cell.length_a   1.000
_cell.length_b   1.000
_cell.length_c   1.000
_cell.angle_alpha   90.00
_cell.angle_beta   90.00
_cell.angle_gamma   90.00
#
_symmetry.space_group_name_H-M   'P 1'
#
loop_
_entity.id
_entity.type
_entity.pdbx_description
1 polymer ?
#
loop_
_entity_poly.entity_id
_entity_poly.type
_entity_poly.pdbx_seq_one_letter_code
_entity_poly.pdbx_strand_id
1 'polypeptide(L)'
;NDDNGYDISDYQNIMDEFGTMKDFDELLRECHKRNIKIMMDLVVNHTSDEHSWFMESKKSKDNEYRDYYVWKEGTNGQPPNNWGSVFSGPAWQYDEETQMYYLHLFSKKQPDLNWENPKLRNEIYSMMKWWLDKGVDGFRMDVINFISKDQNFPNGENGDFGPYAMNGPRIHEFLKEMKQMVLKEKDLITVGEMPGVTVEQGNLYTGKDRDELNMVFQFEHMDIGNGEFGKWHKNSFKLTELKRIMTKWQKGLENNGWNSLYWNNHDQPRVVSRFGDDKKYWNKSAKMLATCLHMMQGTPYIYQGEEIGMTNVAFEKLSDYKDIEILNAYEDLVVKKGRSHEEMMQGIYDRGRDNARTPMQWNDSENGGFTLGTPWIKVNPNYKSINVEEEINNEDSILNYYKRSEEHTSELQS
;
A
#
# COMPACT_ATOMS: atom_id res chain seq x y z
N ASN A 1 -3.99 -11.75 -10.08
CA ASN A 1 -2.63 -12.01 -9.54
C ASN A 1 -1.55 -11.14 -10.18
N ASP A 2 -1.94 -10.03 -10.80
CA ASP A 2 -1.02 -9.19 -11.57
C ASP A 2 -0.32 -8.13 -10.70
N ASP A 3 -0.86 -7.82 -9.52
CA ASP A 3 -0.26 -6.92 -8.53
C ASP A 3 -0.52 -7.40 -7.09
N ASN A 4 -0.17 -8.66 -6.80
CA ASN A 4 -0.17 -9.23 -5.45
C ASN A 4 -1.46 -9.00 -4.63
N GLY A 5 -2.62 -9.09 -5.27
CA GLY A 5 -3.93 -8.95 -4.65
C GLY A 5 -4.57 -7.57 -4.80
N TYR A 6 -3.87 -6.58 -5.35
CA TYR A 6 -4.44 -5.24 -5.62
C TYR A 6 -5.16 -5.15 -6.98
N ASP A 7 -5.35 -6.26 -7.65
CA ASP A 7 -6.16 -6.46 -8.85
C ASP A 7 -7.41 -7.29 -8.49
N ILE A 8 -8.39 -6.66 -7.84
CA ILE A 8 -9.58 -7.32 -7.31
C ILE A 8 -10.50 -7.76 -8.45
N SER A 9 -10.70 -9.07 -8.61
CA SER A 9 -11.65 -9.65 -9.58
C SER A 9 -13.05 -9.89 -9.01
N ASP A 10 -13.17 -10.06 -7.69
CA ASP A 10 -14.43 -10.22 -6.97
C ASP A 10 -14.28 -9.66 -5.56
N TYR A 11 -15.03 -8.61 -5.24
CA TYR A 11 -14.98 -7.94 -3.93
C TYR A 11 -15.57 -8.75 -2.78
N GLN A 12 -16.32 -9.80 -3.05
CA GLN A 12 -17.08 -10.55 -2.04
C GLN A 12 -16.68 -12.02 -1.97
N ASN A 13 -15.44 -12.32 -2.37
CA ASN A 13 -14.88 -13.66 -2.34
C ASN A 13 -13.45 -13.67 -1.78
N ILE A 14 -12.96 -14.85 -1.45
CA ILE A 14 -11.57 -15.11 -1.06
C ILE A 14 -10.88 -15.84 -2.20
N MET A 15 -9.65 -15.43 -2.49
CA MET A 15 -8.81 -16.06 -3.50
C MET A 15 -8.52 -17.52 -3.10
N ASP A 16 -8.71 -18.46 -4.02
CA ASP A 16 -8.66 -19.92 -3.75
C ASP A 16 -7.36 -20.36 -3.07
N GLU A 17 -6.22 -19.70 -3.38
CA GLU A 17 -4.94 -19.99 -2.74
C GLU A 17 -4.90 -19.68 -1.23
N PHE A 18 -5.76 -18.78 -0.76
CA PHE A 18 -5.87 -18.40 0.67
C PHE A 18 -7.00 -19.13 1.40
N GLY A 19 -7.80 -19.92 0.69
CA GLY A 19 -8.90 -20.67 1.26
C GLY A 19 -10.27 -20.21 0.78
N THR A 20 -11.25 -20.38 1.62
CA THR A 20 -12.66 -20.13 1.32
C THR A 20 -13.25 -19.04 2.23
N MET A 21 -14.43 -18.56 1.90
CA MET A 21 -15.18 -17.65 2.77
C MET A 21 -15.41 -18.24 4.16
N LYS A 22 -15.57 -19.58 4.27
CA LYS A 22 -15.71 -20.28 5.56
C LYS A 22 -14.43 -20.17 6.41
N ASP A 23 -13.28 -20.25 5.77
CA ASP A 23 -11.99 -20.10 6.46
C ASP A 23 -11.80 -18.66 6.96
N PHE A 24 -12.25 -17.67 6.17
CA PHE A 24 -12.28 -16.28 6.61
C PHE A 24 -13.23 -16.05 7.79
N ASP A 25 -14.44 -16.63 7.74
CA ASP A 25 -15.41 -16.53 8.85
C ASP A 25 -14.84 -17.19 10.13
N GLU A 26 -14.06 -18.26 9.99
CA GLU A 26 -13.36 -18.89 11.11
C GLU A 26 -12.25 -17.99 11.66
N LEU A 27 -11.42 -17.42 10.80
CA LEU A 27 -10.37 -16.47 11.18
C LEU A 27 -10.95 -15.30 11.98
N LEU A 28 -12.00 -14.66 11.45
CA LEU A 28 -12.66 -13.52 12.09
C LEU A 28 -13.20 -13.88 13.49
N ARG A 29 -13.89 -15.01 13.61
CA ARG A 29 -14.40 -15.51 14.89
C ARG A 29 -13.27 -15.78 15.89
N GLU A 30 -12.17 -16.41 15.45
CA GLU A 30 -11.08 -16.77 16.33
C GLU A 30 -10.24 -15.53 16.76
N CYS A 31 -10.14 -14.51 15.91
CA CYS A 31 -9.57 -13.22 16.28
C CYS A 31 -10.41 -12.50 17.33
N HIS A 32 -11.71 -12.40 17.12
CA HIS A 32 -12.62 -11.74 18.08
C HIS A 32 -12.65 -12.43 19.45
N LYS A 33 -12.58 -13.76 19.51
CA LYS A 33 -12.45 -14.50 20.79
C LYS A 33 -11.18 -14.10 21.57
N ARG A 34 -10.16 -13.60 20.90
CA ARG A 34 -8.89 -13.15 21.48
C ARG A 34 -8.79 -11.63 21.63
N ASN A 35 -9.92 -10.93 21.46
CA ASN A 35 -9.97 -9.45 21.42
C ASN A 35 -9.07 -8.83 20.33
N ILE A 36 -8.84 -9.54 19.24
CA ILE A 36 -8.10 -9.04 18.08
C ILE A 36 -9.13 -8.58 17.04
N LYS A 37 -9.02 -7.34 16.60
CA LYS A 37 -9.84 -6.73 15.56
C LYS A 37 -9.23 -7.00 14.18
N ILE A 38 -10.09 -7.15 13.16
CA ILE A 38 -9.65 -7.31 11.76
C ILE A 38 -9.99 -6.07 10.95
N MET A 39 -8.96 -5.44 10.42
CA MET A 39 -9.08 -4.38 9.43
C MET A 39 -8.76 -4.97 8.04
N MET A 40 -9.67 -4.78 7.08
CA MET A 40 -9.48 -5.23 5.70
C MET A 40 -8.96 -4.12 4.80
N ASP A 41 -8.21 -4.51 3.78
CA ASP A 41 -7.82 -3.60 2.71
C ASP A 41 -9.02 -3.34 1.77
N LEU A 42 -9.28 -2.07 1.49
CA LEU A 42 -10.36 -1.60 0.62
C LEU A 42 -9.75 -0.98 -0.63
N VAL A 43 -9.71 -1.74 -1.71
CA VAL A 43 -9.12 -1.33 -3.00
C VAL A 43 -10.26 -0.85 -3.90
N VAL A 44 -10.52 0.46 -3.92
CA VAL A 44 -11.68 1.04 -4.62
C VAL A 44 -11.32 2.17 -5.59
N ASN A 45 -10.03 2.41 -5.84
CA ASN A 45 -9.62 3.26 -6.95
C ASN A 45 -9.72 2.54 -8.30
N HIS A 46 -9.48 1.23 -8.32
CA HIS A 46 -9.46 0.38 -9.51
C HIS A 46 -9.92 -1.04 -9.19
N THR A 47 -10.17 -1.84 -10.21
CA THR A 47 -10.42 -3.29 -10.09
C THR A 47 -9.42 -4.06 -10.97
N SER A 48 -9.46 -5.39 -10.93
CA SER A 48 -8.89 -6.20 -12.01
C SER A 48 -9.63 -5.95 -13.34
N ASP A 49 -8.93 -6.11 -14.46
CA ASP A 49 -9.54 -6.17 -15.78
C ASP A 49 -10.38 -7.45 -15.98
N GLU A 50 -10.27 -8.41 -15.06
CA GLU A 50 -11.09 -9.63 -14.98
C GLU A 50 -12.35 -9.46 -14.13
N HIS A 51 -12.53 -8.30 -13.46
CA HIS A 51 -13.75 -8.01 -12.71
C HIS A 51 -14.97 -7.98 -13.64
N SER A 52 -16.08 -8.57 -13.18
CA SER A 52 -17.32 -8.67 -13.97
C SER A 52 -17.78 -7.32 -14.52
N TRP A 53 -17.66 -6.23 -13.73
CA TRP A 53 -18.01 -4.89 -14.17
C TRP A 53 -17.13 -4.42 -15.34
N PHE A 54 -15.83 -4.69 -15.33
CA PHE A 54 -14.96 -4.29 -16.43
C PHE A 54 -15.19 -5.13 -17.68
N MET A 55 -15.36 -6.43 -17.51
CA MET A 55 -15.68 -7.33 -18.61
C MET A 55 -16.99 -6.94 -19.34
N GLU A 56 -17.99 -6.48 -18.58
CA GLU A 56 -19.22 -5.93 -19.17
C GLU A 56 -18.97 -4.55 -19.81
N SER A 57 -18.27 -3.66 -19.11
CA SER A 57 -17.93 -2.29 -19.57
C SER A 57 -17.23 -2.27 -20.92
N LYS A 58 -16.42 -3.27 -21.26
CA LYS A 58 -15.70 -3.40 -22.53
C LYS A 58 -16.60 -3.80 -23.70
N LYS A 59 -17.74 -4.44 -23.49
CA LYS A 59 -18.56 -5.01 -24.56
C LYS A 59 -19.13 -3.99 -25.53
N SER A 60 -19.51 -2.80 -25.04
CA SER A 60 -20.00 -1.72 -25.89
C SER A 60 -19.99 -0.37 -25.16
N LYS A 61 -20.06 0.72 -25.94
CA LYS A 61 -20.17 2.09 -25.41
C LYS A 61 -21.49 2.34 -24.65
N ASP A 62 -22.51 1.56 -24.94
CA ASP A 62 -23.87 1.72 -24.39
C ASP A 62 -24.15 0.68 -23.27
N ASN A 63 -23.13 -0.10 -22.83
CA ASN A 63 -23.28 -1.07 -21.75
C ASN A 63 -23.57 -0.34 -20.43
N GLU A 64 -24.44 -0.88 -19.58
CA GLU A 64 -24.82 -0.27 -18.30
C GLU A 64 -23.63 -0.09 -17.32
N TYR A 65 -22.57 -0.89 -17.45
CA TYR A 65 -21.32 -0.78 -16.67
C TYR A 65 -20.28 0.13 -17.32
N ARG A 66 -20.58 0.72 -18.50
CA ARG A 66 -19.58 1.51 -19.23
C ARG A 66 -19.02 2.63 -18.35
N ASP A 67 -19.87 3.36 -17.71
CA ASP A 67 -19.52 4.51 -16.87
C ASP A 67 -19.03 4.13 -15.45
N TYR A 68 -18.88 2.83 -15.16
CA TYR A 68 -18.21 2.41 -13.92
C TYR A 68 -16.70 2.65 -13.97
N TYR A 69 -16.14 2.78 -15.16
CA TYR A 69 -14.71 3.02 -15.40
C TYR A 69 -14.50 4.33 -16.15
N VAL A 70 -13.27 4.84 -16.06
CA VAL A 70 -12.89 6.07 -16.75
C VAL A 70 -12.53 5.75 -18.19
N TRP A 71 -13.45 5.99 -19.12
CA TRP A 71 -13.26 5.84 -20.55
C TRP A 71 -13.24 7.20 -21.25
N LYS A 72 -12.30 7.40 -22.19
CA LYS A 72 -12.20 8.63 -22.98
C LYS A 72 -11.88 8.32 -24.44
N GLU A 73 -12.36 9.16 -25.33
CA GLU A 73 -11.92 9.15 -26.72
C GLU A 73 -10.51 9.72 -26.81
N GLY A 74 -9.70 9.16 -27.72
CA GLY A 74 -8.39 9.72 -28.03
C GLY A 74 -8.49 10.91 -28.96
N THR A 75 -7.42 11.66 -29.08
CA THR A 75 -7.31 12.78 -30.02
C THR A 75 -6.27 12.48 -31.07
N ASN A 76 -6.67 12.45 -32.37
CA ASN A 76 -5.77 12.13 -33.49
C ASN A 76 -5.03 10.78 -33.34
N GLY A 77 -5.69 9.75 -32.79
CA GLY A 77 -5.11 8.43 -32.59
C GLY A 77 -4.12 8.36 -31.39
N GLN A 78 -4.05 9.42 -30.59
CA GLN A 78 -3.25 9.47 -29.36
C GLN A 78 -4.15 9.38 -28.13
N PRO A 79 -3.60 8.97 -26.98
CA PRO A 79 -4.33 8.98 -25.71
C PRO A 79 -4.93 10.36 -25.38
N PRO A 80 -5.94 10.41 -24.48
CA PRO A 80 -6.58 11.67 -24.06
C PRO A 80 -5.62 12.71 -23.51
N ASN A 81 -4.57 12.27 -22.81
CA ASN A 81 -3.51 13.11 -22.27
C ASN A 81 -2.19 12.32 -22.17
N ASN A 82 -1.16 12.96 -21.62
CA ASN A 82 0.19 12.39 -21.53
C ASN A 82 0.51 11.71 -20.19
N TRP A 83 -0.47 11.40 -19.33
CA TRP A 83 -0.20 10.84 -18.02
C TRP A 83 0.56 9.51 -18.11
N GLY A 84 1.58 9.39 -17.24
CA GLY A 84 2.30 8.14 -17.05
C GLY A 84 1.68 7.28 -15.96
N SER A 85 1.86 5.97 -16.05
CA SER A 85 1.46 5.02 -15.02
C SER A 85 2.51 4.93 -13.91
N VAL A 86 2.08 4.64 -12.67
CA VAL A 86 2.98 4.37 -11.52
C VAL A 86 3.95 3.22 -11.84
N PHE A 87 3.51 2.21 -12.59
CA PHE A 87 4.34 1.06 -12.98
C PHE A 87 5.01 1.20 -14.35
N SER A 88 5.31 2.44 -14.76
CA SER A 88 5.92 2.79 -16.03
C SER A 88 5.00 2.67 -17.25
N GLY A 89 5.29 3.44 -18.28
CA GLY A 89 4.47 3.51 -19.49
C GLY A 89 3.31 4.50 -19.37
N PRO A 90 2.43 4.57 -20.40
CA PRO A 90 1.28 5.46 -20.39
C PRO A 90 0.19 4.98 -19.42
N ALA A 91 -0.59 5.92 -18.87
CA ALA A 91 -1.73 5.63 -18.00
C ALA A 91 -3.04 5.32 -18.76
N TRP A 92 -3.01 5.30 -20.07
CA TRP A 92 -4.15 5.04 -20.92
C TRP A 92 -3.92 3.85 -21.83
N GLN A 93 -4.83 2.87 -21.80
CA GLN A 93 -4.79 1.70 -22.67
C GLN A 93 -5.91 1.81 -23.71
N TYR A 94 -5.54 1.68 -24.98
CA TYR A 94 -6.50 1.63 -26.10
C TYR A 94 -7.23 0.27 -26.11
N ASP A 95 -8.54 0.34 -26.30
CA ASP A 95 -9.42 -0.81 -26.52
C ASP A 95 -9.90 -0.80 -27.99
N GLU A 96 -9.51 -1.82 -28.73
CA GLU A 96 -9.80 -1.93 -30.17
C GLU A 96 -11.28 -2.15 -30.46
N GLU A 97 -12.02 -2.82 -29.57
CA GLU A 97 -13.43 -3.17 -29.78
C GLU A 97 -14.31 -1.92 -29.70
N THR A 98 -14.08 -1.06 -28.74
CA THR A 98 -14.87 0.17 -28.54
C THR A 98 -14.20 1.43 -29.10
N GLN A 99 -12.96 1.31 -29.55
CA GLN A 99 -12.15 2.43 -30.07
C GLN A 99 -12.04 3.61 -29.10
N MET A 100 -11.89 3.29 -27.82
CA MET A 100 -11.68 4.26 -26.72
C MET A 100 -10.51 3.85 -25.87
N TYR A 101 -10.07 4.76 -25.01
CA TYR A 101 -9.04 4.50 -24.00
C TYR A 101 -9.67 4.37 -22.64
N TYR A 102 -9.22 3.40 -21.82
CA TYR A 102 -9.50 3.39 -20.39
C TYR A 102 -8.28 3.85 -19.59
N LEU A 103 -8.54 4.52 -18.48
CA LEU A 103 -7.52 4.96 -17.55
C LEU A 103 -7.06 3.80 -16.66
N HIS A 104 -5.75 3.73 -16.42
CA HIS A 104 -5.14 2.86 -15.41
C HIS A 104 -3.93 3.57 -14.81
N LEU A 105 -4.06 4.13 -13.63
CA LEU A 105 -2.94 4.82 -12.96
C LEU A 105 -1.85 3.84 -12.50
N PHE A 106 -2.17 2.55 -12.39
CA PHE A 106 -1.26 1.45 -12.07
C PHE A 106 -1.06 0.53 -13.29
N SER A 107 -1.16 -0.78 -13.15
CA SER A 107 -1.06 -1.69 -14.28
C SER A 107 -2.24 -1.51 -15.26
N LYS A 108 -1.99 -1.75 -16.55
CA LYS A 108 -3.07 -1.84 -17.55
C LYS A 108 -4.14 -2.91 -17.21
N LYS A 109 -3.83 -3.82 -16.30
CA LYS A 109 -4.76 -4.81 -15.74
C LYS A 109 -5.53 -4.31 -14.51
N GLN A 110 -5.37 -3.03 -14.16
CA GLN A 110 -6.03 -2.38 -13.03
C GLN A 110 -6.77 -1.12 -13.51
N PRO A 111 -7.88 -1.26 -14.27
CA PRO A 111 -8.65 -0.12 -14.80
C PRO A 111 -9.25 0.72 -13.66
N ASP A 112 -9.11 2.03 -13.77
CA ASP A 112 -9.57 3.00 -12.77
C ASP A 112 -11.10 3.15 -12.78
N LEU A 113 -11.68 3.09 -11.59
CA LEU A 113 -13.12 3.29 -11.38
C LEU A 113 -13.52 4.76 -11.48
N ASN A 114 -14.70 5.00 -12.01
CA ASN A 114 -15.29 6.33 -12.19
C ASN A 114 -16.17 6.72 -11.00
N TRP A 115 -15.61 7.31 -9.97
CA TRP A 115 -16.32 7.73 -8.77
C TRP A 115 -17.31 8.88 -9.01
N GLU A 116 -17.32 9.53 -10.16
CA GLU A 116 -18.37 10.47 -10.55
C GLU A 116 -19.73 9.75 -10.72
N ASN A 117 -19.71 8.46 -11.02
CA ASN A 117 -20.92 7.67 -11.20
C ASN A 117 -21.55 7.27 -9.84
N PRO A 118 -22.74 7.76 -9.49
CA PRO A 118 -23.38 7.41 -8.21
C PRO A 118 -23.82 5.95 -8.12
N LYS A 119 -24.07 5.27 -9.25
CA LYS A 119 -24.39 3.82 -9.23
C LYS A 119 -23.18 3.02 -8.77
N LEU A 120 -21.99 3.33 -9.29
CA LEU A 120 -20.75 2.71 -8.84
C LEU A 120 -20.53 2.92 -7.34
N ARG A 121 -20.69 4.16 -6.84
CA ARG A 121 -20.51 4.44 -5.41
C ARG A 121 -21.46 3.60 -4.55
N ASN A 122 -22.71 3.44 -4.97
CA ASN A 122 -23.69 2.60 -4.26
C ASN A 122 -23.30 1.11 -4.23
N GLU A 123 -22.73 0.57 -5.31
CA GLU A 123 -22.20 -0.80 -5.33
C GLU A 123 -21.03 -0.96 -4.33
N ILE A 124 -20.11 -0.01 -4.32
CA ILE A 124 -19.00 0.01 -3.36
C ILE A 124 -19.52 0.08 -1.92
N TYR A 125 -20.46 0.96 -1.63
CA TYR A 125 -21.06 1.06 -0.28
C TYR A 125 -21.81 -0.20 0.12
N SER A 126 -22.49 -0.87 -0.80
CA SER A 126 -23.15 -2.15 -0.56
C SER A 126 -22.15 -3.25 -0.24
N MET A 127 -21.06 -3.32 -0.97
CA MET A 127 -19.94 -4.24 -0.73
C MET A 127 -19.28 -3.99 0.64
N MET A 128 -19.00 -2.73 1.00
CA MET A 128 -18.44 -2.38 2.29
C MET A 128 -19.39 -2.80 3.45
N LYS A 129 -20.69 -2.53 3.34
CA LYS A 129 -21.68 -2.96 4.33
C LYS A 129 -21.69 -4.48 4.49
N TRP A 130 -21.61 -5.22 3.40
CA TRP A 130 -21.58 -6.67 3.43
C TRP A 130 -20.39 -7.22 4.25
N TRP A 131 -19.19 -6.63 4.11
CA TRP A 131 -18.03 -6.99 4.94
C TRP A 131 -18.21 -6.60 6.42
N LEU A 132 -18.79 -5.43 6.68
CA LEU A 132 -19.11 -4.99 8.05
C LEU A 132 -20.16 -5.86 8.71
N ASP A 133 -21.13 -6.36 7.97
CA ASP A 133 -22.17 -7.28 8.46
C ASP A 133 -21.59 -8.68 8.74
N LYS A 134 -20.53 -9.08 8.08
CA LYS A 134 -19.72 -10.26 8.43
C LYS A 134 -18.95 -10.07 9.74
N GLY A 135 -18.67 -8.85 10.16
CA GLY A 135 -17.98 -8.53 11.41
C GLY A 135 -16.59 -7.93 11.26
N VAL A 136 -16.20 -7.47 10.06
CA VAL A 136 -14.96 -6.72 9.87
C VAL A 136 -15.00 -5.42 10.68
N ASP A 137 -13.90 -5.06 11.34
CA ASP A 137 -13.82 -3.98 12.34
C ASP A 137 -13.30 -2.66 11.77
N GLY A 138 -12.90 -2.63 10.51
CA GLY A 138 -12.39 -1.42 9.87
C GLY A 138 -11.80 -1.63 8.48
N PHE A 139 -11.36 -0.54 7.88
CA PHE A 139 -10.77 -0.55 6.54
C PHE A 139 -9.46 0.26 6.48
N ARG A 140 -8.43 -0.35 5.90
CA ARG A 140 -7.31 0.37 5.30
C ARG A 140 -7.69 0.63 3.84
N MET A 141 -7.71 1.88 3.44
CA MET A 141 -8.23 2.29 2.14
C MET A 141 -7.07 2.59 1.19
N ASP A 142 -6.90 1.71 0.21
CA ASP A 142 -5.83 1.76 -0.79
C ASP A 142 -5.94 3.00 -1.67
N VAL A 143 -4.86 3.76 -1.77
CA VAL A 143 -4.74 5.00 -2.54
C VAL A 143 -6.02 5.84 -2.60
N ILE A 144 -6.70 5.95 -1.47
CA ILE A 144 -8.06 6.50 -1.41
C ILE A 144 -8.15 7.96 -1.88
N ASN A 145 -7.05 8.70 -1.84
CA ASN A 145 -6.99 10.06 -2.36
C ASN A 145 -6.96 10.14 -3.89
N PHE A 146 -6.93 8.99 -4.60
CA PHE A 146 -6.96 8.93 -6.08
C PHE A 146 -8.38 8.77 -6.62
N ILE A 147 -9.39 8.48 -5.80
CA ILE A 147 -10.76 8.24 -6.29
C ILE A 147 -11.42 9.46 -6.94
N SER A 148 -10.98 10.68 -6.61
CA SER A 148 -11.45 11.92 -7.25
C SER A 148 -10.38 12.49 -8.17
N LYS A 149 -10.73 12.68 -9.43
CA LYS A 149 -9.84 13.17 -10.49
C LYS A 149 -10.39 14.44 -11.14
N ASP A 150 -9.51 15.30 -11.68
CA ASP A 150 -9.94 16.42 -12.52
C ASP A 150 -10.59 15.88 -13.81
N GLN A 151 -11.86 16.16 -14.01
CA GLN A 151 -12.65 15.64 -15.12
C GLN A 151 -12.30 16.24 -16.50
N ASN A 152 -11.46 17.28 -16.54
CA ASN A 152 -10.91 17.81 -17.78
C ASN A 152 -9.73 16.99 -18.29
N PHE A 153 -9.11 16.16 -17.45
CA PHE A 153 -7.96 15.31 -17.76
C PHE A 153 -6.86 16.07 -18.51
N PRO A 154 -6.35 17.21 -17.98
CA PRO A 154 -5.33 17.99 -18.64
C PRO A 154 -3.99 17.25 -18.73
N ASN A 155 -3.12 17.68 -19.63
CA ASN A 155 -1.74 17.18 -19.67
C ASN A 155 -0.99 17.52 -18.38
N GLY A 156 -0.21 16.57 -17.88
CA GLY A 156 0.69 16.79 -16.78
C GLY A 156 2.08 17.23 -17.23
N GLU A 157 2.81 17.93 -16.37
CA GLU A 157 4.21 18.27 -16.64
C GLU A 157 5.02 16.96 -16.67
N ASN A 158 5.71 16.70 -17.78
CA ASN A 158 6.46 15.45 -18.01
C ASN A 158 5.63 14.17 -17.81
N GLY A 159 4.32 14.23 -17.96
CA GLY A 159 3.42 13.08 -17.76
C GLY A 159 2.97 12.86 -16.31
N ASP A 160 3.30 13.75 -15.38
CA ASP A 160 2.88 13.66 -13.99
C ASP A 160 1.36 13.87 -13.85
N PHE A 161 0.66 12.85 -13.39
CA PHE A 161 -0.78 12.89 -13.12
C PHE A 161 -1.11 13.44 -11.72
N GLY A 162 -0.13 13.49 -10.81
CA GLY A 162 -0.33 13.80 -9.40
C GLY A 162 -1.21 15.03 -9.14
N PRO A 163 -0.93 16.19 -9.74
CA PRO A 163 -1.73 17.41 -9.53
C PRO A 163 -3.21 17.29 -9.94
N TYR A 164 -3.58 16.28 -10.73
CA TYR A 164 -4.91 16.16 -11.33
C TYR A 164 -5.68 14.90 -10.90
N ALA A 165 -4.98 13.87 -10.44
CA ALA A 165 -5.58 12.60 -10.07
C ALA A 165 -5.37 12.24 -8.59
N MET A 166 -4.65 13.06 -7.82
CA MET A 166 -4.53 12.91 -6.37
C MET A 166 -5.20 14.09 -5.66
N ASN A 167 -5.94 13.80 -4.58
CA ASN A 167 -6.66 14.82 -3.80
C ASN A 167 -7.59 15.71 -4.66
N GLY A 168 -8.27 15.10 -5.62
CA GLY A 168 -9.09 15.79 -6.60
C GLY A 168 -10.28 16.57 -6.00
N PRO A 169 -11.00 17.34 -6.82
CA PRO A 169 -11.92 18.39 -6.33
C PRO A 169 -13.10 17.86 -5.51
N ARG A 170 -13.51 16.61 -5.68
CA ARG A 170 -14.65 16.00 -4.98
C ARG A 170 -14.26 14.98 -3.92
N ILE A 171 -12.96 14.83 -3.58
CA ILE A 171 -12.50 13.78 -2.66
C ILE A 171 -13.21 13.85 -1.30
N HIS A 172 -13.33 15.04 -0.71
CA HIS A 172 -13.99 15.23 0.58
C HIS A 172 -15.50 15.00 0.53
N GLU A 173 -16.13 15.27 -0.62
CA GLU A 173 -17.54 14.93 -0.85
C GLU A 173 -17.74 13.42 -0.82
N PHE A 174 -16.92 12.68 -1.58
CA PHE A 174 -17.01 11.21 -1.65
C PHE A 174 -16.73 10.54 -0.30
N LEU A 175 -15.73 11.00 0.45
CA LEU A 175 -15.42 10.44 1.76
C LEU A 175 -16.52 10.73 2.79
N LYS A 176 -17.13 11.92 2.78
CA LYS A 176 -18.27 12.24 3.64
C LYS A 176 -19.50 11.42 3.27
N GLU A 177 -19.78 11.24 1.97
CA GLU A 177 -20.85 10.37 1.50
C GLU A 177 -20.62 8.92 1.99
N MET A 178 -19.39 8.40 1.81
CA MET A 178 -19.00 7.07 2.33
C MET A 178 -19.19 6.96 3.84
N LYS A 179 -18.77 7.97 4.60
CA LYS A 179 -18.95 8.01 6.06
C LYS A 179 -20.43 7.94 6.43
N GLN A 180 -21.26 8.75 5.82
CA GLN A 180 -22.71 8.79 6.10
C GLN A 180 -23.40 7.51 5.69
N MET A 181 -23.05 6.95 4.53
CA MET A 181 -23.74 5.79 3.96
C MET A 181 -23.32 4.48 4.61
N VAL A 182 -22.10 4.36 5.14
CA VAL A 182 -21.51 3.09 5.56
C VAL A 182 -20.98 3.10 6.98
N LEU A 183 -20.19 4.13 7.36
CA LEU A 183 -19.32 4.06 8.53
C LEU A 183 -19.92 4.67 9.80
N LYS A 184 -21.00 5.44 9.69
CA LYS A 184 -21.50 6.30 10.77
C LYS A 184 -22.03 5.53 11.98
N GLU A 185 -22.64 4.37 11.77
CA GLU A 185 -23.37 3.66 12.82
C GLU A 185 -22.53 2.58 13.54
N LYS A 186 -21.27 2.44 13.18
CA LYS A 186 -20.39 1.39 13.71
C LYS A 186 -19.11 2.02 14.29
N ASP A 187 -18.63 1.45 15.39
CA ASP A 187 -17.32 1.79 15.96
C ASP A 187 -16.22 1.14 15.12
N LEU A 188 -15.76 1.84 14.11
CA LEU A 188 -14.83 1.37 13.11
C LEU A 188 -13.58 2.21 13.06
N ILE A 189 -12.44 1.58 12.76
CA ILE A 189 -11.20 2.27 12.45
C ILE A 189 -11.02 2.33 10.93
N THR A 190 -10.74 3.53 10.43
CA THR A 190 -10.41 3.77 9.02
C THR A 190 -9.06 4.46 8.89
N VAL A 191 -8.24 3.96 7.98
CA VAL A 191 -6.98 4.60 7.62
C VAL A 191 -6.86 4.70 6.10
N GLY A 192 -6.59 5.90 5.60
CA GLY A 192 -6.37 6.14 4.18
C GLY A 192 -4.91 6.05 3.82
N GLU A 193 -4.56 5.25 2.84
CA GLU A 193 -3.27 5.35 2.19
C GLU A 193 -3.30 6.53 1.22
N MET A 194 -2.39 7.50 1.42
CA MET A 194 -2.44 8.76 0.69
C MET A 194 -1.05 9.23 0.23
N PRO A 195 -0.53 8.66 -0.86
CA PRO A 195 0.67 9.20 -1.50
C PRO A 195 0.50 10.69 -1.83
N GLY A 196 1.55 11.49 -1.59
CA GLY A 196 1.55 12.92 -1.90
C GLY A 196 0.69 13.81 -0.99
N VAL A 197 0.08 13.28 0.08
CA VAL A 197 -0.71 14.08 1.01
C VAL A 197 0.18 15.05 1.80
N THR A 198 -0.25 16.29 1.95
CA THR A 198 0.40 17.28 2.84
C THR A 198 -0.21 17.26 4.23
N VAL A 199 0.45 17.91 5.19
CA VAL A 199 -0.08 18.06 6.57
C VAL A 199 -1.42 18.79 6.57
N GLU A 200 -1.55 19.85 5.75
CA GLU A 200 -2.77 20.63 5.62
C GLU A 200 -3.92 19.74 5.11
N GLN A 201 -3.66 18.93 4.07
CA GLN A 201 -4.61 17.95 3.58
C GLN A 201 -4.89 16.86 4.61
N GLY A 202 -3.88 16.36 5.32
CA GLY A 202 -4.03 15.41 6.42
C GLY A 202 -5.04 15.88 7.46
N ASN A 203 -4.99 17.16 7.85
CA ASN A 203 -5.99 17.78 8.73
C ASN A 203 -7.39 17.84 8.11
N LEU A 204 -7.51 17.99 6.79
CA LEU A 204 -8.82 17.96 6.13
C LEU A 204 -9.43 16.56 6.12
N TYR A 205 -8.61 15.51 6.03
CA TYR A 205 -9.08 14.12 6.04
C TYR A 205 -9.39 13.57 7.43
N THR A 206 -8.63 14.00 8.46
CA THR A 206 -8.66 13.37 9.79
C THR A 206 -9.08 14.31 10.92
N GLY A 207 -9.39 15.57 10.60
CA GLY A 207 -9.79 16.55 11.59
C GLY A 207 -11.05 16.14 12.36
N LYS A 208 -11.11 16.47 13.65
CA LYS A 208 -12.20 16.06 14.56
C LYS A 208 -13.60 16.40 14.08
N ASP A 209 -13.75 17.51 13.35
CA ASP A 209 -15.03 18.00 12.83
C ASP A 209 -15.24 17.69 11.35
N ARG A 210 -14.43 16.79 10.78
CA ARG A 210 -14.44 16.52 9.33
C ARG A 210 -15.37 15.40 8.90
N ASP A 211 -15.60 14.41 9.77
CA ASP A 211 -16.44 13.24 9.48
C ASP A 211 -16.01 12.47 8.21
N GLU A 212 -14.70 12.25 8.07
CA GLU A 212 -14.12 11.51 6.94
C GLU A 212 -13.39 10.25 7.43
N LEU A 213 -12.09 10.34 7.71
CA LEU A 213 -11.27 9.21 8.14
C LEU A 213 -10.73 9.41 9.55
N ASN A 214 -10.33 8.33 10.23
CA ASN A 214 -9.68 8.44 11.52
C ASN A 214 -8.22 8.87 11.39
N MET A 215 -7.51 8.37 10.38
CA MET A 215 -6.08 8.65 10.17
C MET A 215 -5.65 8.43 8.72
N VAL A 216 -4.43 8.86 8.37
CA VAL A 216 -3.85 8.69 7.04
C VAL A 216 -2.42 8.16 7.13
N PHE A 217 -2.05 7.30 6.19
CA PHE A 217 -0.66 6.98 5.89
C PHE A 217 -0.09 8.03 4.94
N GLN A 218 0.83 8.84 5.40
CA GLN A 218 1.60 9.79 4.60
C GLN A 218 2.92 9.14 4.13
N PHE A 219 3.47 9.60 3.02
CA PHE A 219 4.62 8.99 2.37
C PHE A 219 5.90 9.84 2.40
N GLU A 220 5.88 11.05 2.96
CA GLU A 220 7.04 11.95 2.92
C GLU A 220 8.34 11.31 3.44
N HIS A 221 8.25 10.49 4.51
CA HIS A 221 9.44 9.80 5.03
C HIS A 221 9.82 8.58 4.18
N MET A 222 8.88 8.02 3.40
CA MET A 222 9.15 6.98 2.43
C MET A 222 9.86 7.52 1.18
N ASP A 223 9.71 8.80 0.86
CA ASP A 223 10.34 9.44 -0.29
C ASP A 223 11.77 9.94 -0.02
N ILE A 224 12.23 9.88 1.23
CA ILE A 224 13.61 10.24 1.57
C ILE A 224 14.59 9.41 0.74
N GLY A 225 15.51 10.11 0.07
CA GLY A 225 16.52 9.49 -0.77
C GLY A 225 16.06 9.20 -2.20
N ASN A 226 14.86 9.58 -2.62
CA ASN A 226 14.49 9.59 -4.02
C ASN A 226 15.31 10.61 -4.79
N GLY A 227 15.69 10.30 -6.03
CA GLY A 227 16.52 11.14 -6.88
C GLY A 227 16.07 11.11 -8.34
N GLU A 228 16.98 11.35 -9.28
CA GLU A 228 16.70 11.43 -10.73
C GLU A 228 15.93 10.21 -11.27
N PHE A 229 16.20 9.02 -10.72
CA PHE A 229 15.50 7.77 -11.09
C PHE A 229 14.48 7.33 -10.03
N GLY A 230 13.85 8.29 -9.37
CA GLY A 230 12.91 8.02 -8.28
C GLY A 230 13.57 7.24 -7.14
N LYS A 231 12.89 6.23 -6.62
CA LYS A 231 13.39 5.37 -5.55
C LYS A 231 14.56 4.45 -5.95
N TRP A 232 14.77 4.26 -7.25
CA TRP A 232 15.86 3.43 -7.78
C TRP A 232 17.22 4.15 -7.80
N HIS A 233 17.27 5.41 -7.40
CA HIS A 233 18.50 6.18 -7.28
C HIS A 233 19.25 5.83 -5.99
N LYS A 234 20.56 5.63 -6.08
CA LYS A 234 21.40 5.45 -4.90
C LYS A 234 21.60 6.80 -4.20
N ASN A 235 20.81 7.04 -3.17
CA ASN A 235 20.94 8.27 -2.39
C ASN A 235 21.15 7.96 -0.91
N SER A 236 21.95 8.78 -0.24
CA SER A 236 22.19 8.60 1.20
C SER A 236 21.04 9.17 2.01
N PHE A 237 20.51 8.36 2.88
CA PHE A 237 19.59 8.75 3.93
C PHE A 237 20.22 9.83 4.85
N LYS A 238 19.48 10.90 5.14
CA LYS A 238 19.87 11.93 6.09
C LYS A 238 18.93 11.95 7.28
N LEU A 239 19.46 11.63 8.46
CA LEU A 239 18.69 11.62 9.71
C LEU A 239 18.03 12.98 10.01
N THR A 240 18.68 14.09 9.64
CA THR A 240 18.12 15.44 9.81
C THR A 240 16.86 15.67 8.98
N GLU A 241 16.78 15.06 7.80
CA GLU A 241 15.59 15.11 6.93
C GLU A 241 14.45 14.29 7.53
N LEU A 242 14.71 13.06 7.96
CA LEU A 242 13.72 12.24 8.67
C LEU A 242 13.18 12.97 9.90
N LYS A 243 14.06 13.52 10.74
CA LYS A 243 13.66 14.29 11.91
C LYS A 243 12.77 15.48 11.54
N ARG A 244 13.11 16.22 10.49
CA ARG A 244 12.30 17.34 10.00
C ARG A 244 10.89 16.90 9.60
N ILE A 245 10.79 15.81 8.83
CA ILE A 245 9.51 15.26 8.35
C ILE A 245 8.67 14.79 9.54
N MET A 246 9.22 13.95 10.41
CA MET A 246 8.48 13.44 11.57
C MET A 246 8.02 14.58 12.50
N THR A 247 8.89 15.57 12.75
CA THR A 247 8.51 16.75 13.56
C THR A 247 7.39 17.56 12.88
N LYS A 248 7.45 17.74 11.56
CA LYS A 248 6.41 18.45 10.78
C LYS A 248 5.04 17.77 10.96
N TRP A 249 4.98 16.44 10.79
CA TRP A 249 3.73 15.69 10.90
C TRP A 249 3.23 15.63 12.36
N GLN A 250 4.10 15.39 13.33
CA GLN A 250 3.73 15.40 14.76
C GLN A 250 3.11 16.74 15.17
N LYS A 251 3.75 17.84 14.83
CA LYS A 251 3.25 19.19 15.16
C LYS A 251 2.04 19.60 14.33
N GLY A 252 1.99 19.17 13.07
CA GLY A 252 0.94 19.58 12.16
C GLY A 252 -0.42 18.93 12.43
N LEU A 253 -0.43 17.73 13.03
CA LEU A 253 -1.67 17.02 13.39
C LEU A 253 -2.00 17.08 14.89
N GLU A 254 -1.13 17.61 15.74
CA GLU A 254 -1.19 17.56 17.21
C GLU A 254 -2.57 17.89 17.81
N ASN A 255 -3.27 18.88 17.30
CA ASN A 255 -4.51 19.36 17.91
C ASN A 255 -5.79 18.97 17.17
N ASN A 256 -5.69 18.48 15.96
CA ASN A 256 -6.85 18.31 15.09
C ASN A 256 -6.89 16.95 14.38
N GLY A 257 -5.77 16.47 13.86
CA GLY A 257 -5.68 15.20 13.15
C GLY A 257 -5.05 14.08 13.97
N TRP A 258 -4.82 12.92 13.35
CA TRP A 258 -4.16 11.78 14.00
C TRP A 258 -3.15 11.12 13.06
N ASN A 259 -1.95 10.81 13.56
CA ASN A 259 -0.88 10.17 12.80
C ASN A 259 -1.06 8.66 12.75
N SER A 260 -0.85 8.07 11.57
CA SER A 260 -0.47 6.65 11.43
C SER A 260 1.05 6.57 11.44
N LEU A 261 1.61 5.82 12.37
CA LEU A 261 3.05 5.70 12.56
C LEU A 261 3.52 4.36 12.00
N TYR A 262 4.36 4.39 10.97
CA TYR A 262 4.89 3.19 10.36
C TYR A 262 6.29 3.42 9.79
N TRP A 263 7.10 2.38 9.75
CA TRP A 263 8.42 2.41 9.14
C TRP A 263 8.49 1.72 7.79
N ASN A 264 7.68 0.70 7.61
CA ASN A 264 7.59 -0.09 6.38
C ASN A 264 6.20 -0.72 6.25
N ASN A 265 5.94 -1.30 5.10
CA ASN A 265 4.75 -2.07 4.77
C ASN A 265 5.09 -3.07 3.65
N HIS A 266 4.10 -3.71 3.04
CA HIS A 266 4.28 -4.64 1.92
C HIS A 266 4.85 -4.00 0.63
N ASP A 267 4.91 -2.66 0.55
CA ASP A 267 5.43 -1.89 -0.58
C ASP A 267 6.73 -1.14 -0.27
N GLN A 268 7.27 -1.31 0.95
CA GLN A 268 8.49 -0.62 1.37
C GLN A 268 9.55 -1.62 1.84
N PRO A 269 10.84 -1.34 1.63
CA PRO A 269 11.91 -2.22 2.09
C PRO A 269 11.91 -2.35 3.62
N ARG A 270 12.56 -3.38 4.14
CA ARG A 270 12.68 -3.64 5.57
C ARG A 270 13.34 -2.48 6.30
N VAL A 271 12.73 -2.03 7.38
CA VAL A 271 13.12 -0.79 8.08
C VAL A 271 14.55 -0.80 8.58
N VAL A 272 15.03 -1.91 9.16
CA VAL A 272 16.37 -2.00 9.72
C VAL A 272 17.44 -1.87 8.64
N SER A 273 17.19 -2.38 7.42
CA SER A 273 18.08 -2.24 6.28
C SER A 273 18.05 -0.83 5.70
N ARG A 274 16.90 -0.16 5.75
CA ARG A 274 16.72 1.17 5.16
C ARG A 274 17.21 2.31 6.05
N PHE A 275 16.84 2.29 7.31
CA PHE A 275 17.06 3.41 8.25
C PHE A 275 18.03 3.08 9.39
N GLY A 276 18.46 1.81 9.50
CA GLY A 276 19.36 1.32 10.53
C GLY A 276 20.66 0.74 9.98
N ASP A 277 21.27 -0.10 10.78
CA ASP A 277 22.41 -0.96 10.43
C ASP A 277 21.96 -2.42 10.56
N ASP A 278 21.77 -3.10 9.46
CA ASP A 278 21.28 -4.48 9.40
C ASP A 278 22.41 -5.52 9.53
N LYS A 279 23.61 -5.09 9.94
CA LYS A 279 24.79 -5.93 10.10
C LYS A 279 25.31 -5.89 11.56
N LYS A 280 26.31 -5.06 11.83
CA LYS A 280 27.01 -5.01 13.12
C LYS A 280 26.10 -4.56 14.26
N TYR A 281 25.21 -3.60 13.99
CA TYR A 281 24.33 -3.02 15.01
C TYR A 281 22.86 -3.39 14.80
N TRP A 282 22.58 -4.49 14.12
CA TRP A 282 21.25 -4.95 13.75
C TRP A 282 20.25 -4.91 14.92
N ASN A 283 20.49 -5.61 16.01
CA ASN A 283 19.62 -5.64 17.19
C ASN A 283 19.40 -4.23 17.78
N LYS A 284 20.48 -3.44 17.95
CA LYS A 284 20.38 -2.10 18.50
C LYS A 284 19.63 -1.13 17.57
N SER A 285 19.84 -1.25 16.27
CA SER A 285 19.14 -0.44 15.28
C SER A 285 17.66 -0.73 15.24
N ALA A 286 17.26 -2.00 15.25
CA ALA A 286 15.86 -2.40 15.26
C ALA A 286 15.14 -1.88 16.53
N LYS A 287 15.75 -2.05 17.72
CA LYS A 287 15.21 -1.52 18.98
C LYS A 287 15.12 0.00 19.01
N MET A 288 16.11 0.70 18.48
CA MET A 288 16.10 2.17 18.37
C MET A 288 14.96 2.65 17.47
N LEU A 289 14.74 1.97 16.33
CA LEU A 289 13.64 2.27 15.41
C LEU A 289 12.28 1.98 16.06
N ALA A 290 12.13 0.88 16.78
CA ALA A 290 10.94 0.57 17.57
C ALA A 290 10.66 1.66 18.63
N THR A 291 11.66 2.04 19.38
CA THR A 291 11.53 3.14 20.38
C THR A 291 11.04 4.43 19.70
N CYS A 292 11.68 4.81 18.60
CA CYS A 292 11.31 6.02 17.88
C CYS A 292 9.84 6.00 17.44
N LEU A 293 9.37 4.88 16.92
CA LEU A 293 7.98 4.73 16.47
C LEU A 293 6.99 4.84 17.62
N HIS A 294 7.18 4.04 18.67
CA HIS A 294 6.22 3.92 19.78
C HIS A 294 6.19 5.16 20.71
N MET A 295 7.23 5.99 20.70
CA MET A 295 7.29 7.20 21.53
C MET A 295 6.74 8.46 20.84
N MET A 296 6.23 8.34 19.61
CA MET A 296 5.54 9.43 18.90
C MET A 296 4.02 9.37 19.15
N GLN A 297 3.34 10.50 19.03
CA GLN A 297 1.88 10.55 19.10
C GLN A 297 1.26 10.04 17.80
N GLY A 298 0.45 8.99 17.90
CA GLY A 298 -0.24 8.36 16.79
C GLY A 298 -0.49 6.88 17.01
N THR A 299 -1.08 6.22 16.03
CA THR A 299 -1.30 4.77 16.05
C THR A 299 -0.12 4.07 15.39
N PRO A 300 0.64 3.22 16.11
CA PRO A 300 1.73 2.46 15.52
C PRO A 300 1.19 1.30 14.68
N TYR A 301 1.82 1.10 13.52
CA TYR A 301 1.59 -0.02 12.60
C TYR A 301 2.90 -0.79 12.45
N ILE A 302 2.90 -2.03 12.92
CA ILE A 302 4.07 -2.91 12.87
C ILE A 302 3.88 -3.89 11.72
N TYR A 303 4.77 -3.83 10.74
CA TYR A 303 4.72 -4.75 9.61
C TYR A 303 5.33 -6.09 9.99
N GLN A 304 4.68 -7.19 9.58
CA GLN A 304 5.15 -8.55 9.86
C GLN A 304 6.64 -8.74 9.54
N GLY A 305 7.38 -9.28 10.51
CA GLY A 305 8.83 -9.44 10.43
C GLY A 305 9.65 -8.25 10.92
N GLU A 306 9.06 -7.07 11.09
CA GLU A 306 9.72 -5.93 11.72
C GLU A 306 10.07 -6.25 13.18
N GLU A 307 9.14 -6.90 13.89
CA GLU A 307 9.25 -7.30 15.30
C GLU A 307 10.36 -8.33 15.57
N ILE A 308 10.86 -8.99 14.54
CA ILE A 308 12.02 -9.90 14.62
C ILE A 308 13.25 -9.37 13.86
N GLY A 309 13.18 -8.12 13.39
CA GLY A 309 14.29 -7.48 12.69
C GLY A 309 14.63 -8.08 11.33
N MET A 310 13.65 -8.58 10.56
CA MET A 310 13.88 -9.06 9.21
C MET A 310 14.54 -7.98 8.35
N THR A 311 15.48 -8.38 7.49
CA THR A 311 16.28 -7.50 6.65
C THR A 311 15.88 -7.59 5.18
N ASN A 312 16.36 -6.65 4.38
CA ASN A 312 16.29 -6.75 2.93
C ASN A 312 17.00 -8.03 2.43
N VAL A 313 16.57 -8.49 1.27
CA VAL A 313 17.19 -9.61 0.56
C VAL A 313 17.85 -9.10 -0.73
N ALA A 314 19.03 -9.59 -1.05
CA ALA A 314 19.73 -9.32 -2.29
C ALA A 314 19.74 -10.59 -3.16
N PHE A 315 18.73 -10.79 -3.98
CA PHE A 315 18.75 -11.89 -4.95
C PHE A 315 19.73 -11.58 -6.08
N GLU A 316 20.50 -12.59 -6.47
CA GLU A 316 21.54 -12.42 -7.49
C GLU A 316 21.01 -12.17 -8.88
N LYS A 317 19.82 -12.69 -9.20
CA LYS A 317 19.22 -12.64 -10.53
C LYS A 317 17.93 -11.84 -10.54
N LEU A 318 17.73 -11.04 -11.56
CA LEU A 318 16.46 -10.32 -11.78
C LEU A 318 15.26 -11.28 -11.87
N SER A 319 15.45 -12.49 -12.41
CA SER A 319 14.39 -13.52 -12.49
C SER A 319 13.89 -14.06 -11.16
N ASP A 320 14.62 -13.79 -10.07
CA ASP A 320 14.22 -14.20 -8.72
C ASP A 320 13.21 -13.22 -8.09
N TYR A 321 13.13 -12.01 -8.64
CA TYR A 321 12.14 -11.01 -8.25
C TYR A 321 10.79 -11.26 -8.95
N LYS A 322 9.69 -10.96 -8.26
CA LYS A 322 8.32 -11.19 -8.74
C LYS A 322 7.53 -9.90 -8.94
N ASP A 323 8.01 -8.80 -8.34
CA ASP A 323 7.33 -7.52 -8.35
C ASP A 323 7.28 -6.88 -9.74
N ILE A 324 6.07 -6.58 -10.22
CA ILE A 324 5.83 -5.92 -11.51
C ILE A 324 6.52 -4.54 -11.59
N GLU A 325 6.58 -3.80 -10.48
CA GLU A 325 7.26 -2.51 -10.44
C GLU A 325 8.76 -2.65 -10.71
N ILE A 326 9.41 -3.65 -10.10
CA ILE A 326 10.82 -3.95 -10.32
C ILE A 326 11.08 -4.31 -11.77
N LEU A 327 10.28 -5.25 -12.31
CA LEU A 327 10.48 -5.76 -13.66
C LEU A 327 10.26 -4.67 -14.73
N ASN A 328 9.21 -3.88 -14.57
CA ASN A 328 8.92 -2.78 -15.50
C ASN A 328 9.94 -1.65 -15.40
N ALA A 329 10.38 -1.30 -14.18
CA ALA A 329 11.43 -0.30 -14.00
C ALA A 329 12.77 -0.75 -14.58
N TYR A 330 13.12 -2.03 -14.45
CA TYR A 330 14.31 -2.58 -15.09
C TYR A 330 14.23 -2.50 -16.62
N GLU A 331 13.11 -2.91 -17.19
CA GLU A 331 12.86 -2.82 -18.63
C GLU A 331 12.97 -1.36 -19.13
N ASP A 332 12.38 -0.41 -18.42
CA ASP A 332 12.39 0.99 -18.82
C ASP A 332 13.78 1.62 -18.66
N LEU A 333 14.40 1.47 -17.50
CA LEU A 333 15.64 2.17 -17.15
C LEU A 333 16.89 1.51 -17.74
N VAL A 334 16.96 0.18 -17.74
CA VAL A 334 18.15 -0.55 -18.21
C VAL A 334 18.04 -0.86 -19.70
N VAL A 335 16.94 -1.53 -20.12
CA VAL A 335 16.82 -2.02 -21.50
C VAL A 335 16.58 -0.86 -22.46
N LYS A 336 15.63 0.04 -22.16
CA LYS A 336 15.27 1.14 -23.06
C LYS A 336 16.15 2.37 -22.92
N LYS A 337 16.55 2.74 -21.70
CA LYS A 337 17.32 3.97 -21.42
C LYS A 337 18.81 3.75 -21.18
N GLY A 338 19.28 2.49 -21.17
CA GLY A 338 20.71 2.15 -21.10
C GLY A 338 21.38 2.38 -19.75
N ARG A 339 20.63 2.43 -18.65
CA ARG A 339 21.21 2.51 -17.31
C ARG A 339 22.02 1.24 -16.98
N SER A 340 23.05 1.37 -16.15
CA SER A 340 23.86 0.23 -15.71
C SER A 340 23.01 -0.83 -14.98
N HIS A 341 23.22 -2.10 -15.31
CA HIS A 341 22.61 -3.24 -14.63
C HIS A 341 22.94 -3.22 -13.13
N GLU A 342 24.22 -3.01 -12.80
CA GLU A 342 24.72 -3.03 -11.43
C GLU A 342 24.09 -1.93 -10.59
N GLU A 343 23.95 -0.71 -11.14
CA GLU A 343 23.29 0.41 -10.44
C GLU A 343 21.80 0.15 -10.23
N MET A 344 21.13 -0.44 -11.22
CA MET A 344 19.72 -0.80 -11.08
C MET A 344 19.52 -1.91 -10.07
N MET A 345 20.32 -2.97 -10.09
CA MET A 345 20.26 -4.04 -9.10
C MET A 345 20.54 -3.53 -7.69
N GLN A 346 21.47 -2.59 -7.51
CA GLN A 346 21.67 -1.98 -6.20
C GLN A 346 20.43 -1.20 -5.73
N GLY A 347 19.77 -0.45 -6.63
CA GLY A 347 18.50 0.23 -6.33
C GLY A 347 17.39 -0.77 -5.94
N ILE A 348 17.32 -1.92 -6.60
CA ILE A 348 16.39 -3.00 -6.27
C ILE A 348 16.68 -3.59 -4.90
N TYR A 349 17.95 -3.85 -4.56
CA TYR A 349 18.35 -4.35 -3.23
C TYR A 349 17.97 -3.36 -2.13
N ASP A 350 18.14 -2.08 -2.36
CA ASP A 350 17.88 -1.04 -1.37
C ASP A 350 16.38 -0.74 -1.22
N ARG A 351 15.60 -0.77 -2.31
CA ARG A 351 14.26 -0.17 -2.35
C ARG A 351 13.15 -1.03 -2.98
N GLY A 352 13.46 -2.22 -3.51
CA GLY A 352 12.46 -3.09 -4.12
C GLY A 352 11.41 -3.60 -3.12
N ARG A 353 10.14 -3.70 -3.56
CA ARG A 353 9.01 -4.15 -2.73
C ARG A 353 9.15 -5.61 -2.30
N ASP A 354 9.78 -6.47 -3.09
CA ASP A 354 9.99 -7.88 -2.76
C ASP A 354 10.82 -8.11 -1.49
N ASN A 355 11.59 -7.11 -1.04
CA ASN A 355 12.24 -7.15 0.26
C ASN A 355 11.25 -7.35 1.43
N ALA A 356 10.08 -6.75 1.33
CA ALA A 356 9.02 -6.87 2.32
C ALA A 356 8.16 -8.13 2.14
N ARG A 357 8.24 -8.77 0.97
CA ARG A 357 7.35 -9.87 0.56
C ARG A 357 7.99 -11.25 0.69
N THR A 358 9.25 -11.33 1.14
CA THR A 358 9.88 -12.62 1.48
C THR A 358 9.09 -13.32 2.57
N PRO A 359 8.98 -14.67 2.53
CA PRO A 359 8.26 -15.44 3.54
C PRO A 359 8.72 -15.12 4.96
N MET A 360 7.78 -15.14 5.91
CA MET A 360 8.07 -14.99 7.34
C MET A 360 9.02 -16.08 7.81
N GLN A 361 9.99 -15.70 8.63
CA GLN A 361 11.04 -16.57 9.14
C GLN A 361 10.64 -17.10 10.53
N TRP A 362 10.03 -18.30 10.58
CA TRP A 362 9.53 -18.87 11.82
C TRP A 362 10.60 -19.58 12.64
N ASN A 363 11.51 -20.32 11.97
CA ASN A 363 12.61 -21.06 12.58
C ASN A 363 13.75 -21.32 11.59
N ASP A 364 14.75 -22.10 11.99
CA ASP A 364 15.93 -22.42 11.18
C ASP A 364 15.74 -23.61 10.22
N SER A 365 14.54 -24.23 10.16
CA SER A 365 14.25 -25.33 9.25
C SER A 365 14.15 -24.86 7.79
N GLU A 366 14.00 -25.81 6.86
CA GLU A 366 13.89 -25.51 5.44
C GLU A 366 12.78 -24.46 5.16
N ASN A 367 13.06 -23.53 4.27
CA ASN A 367 12.18 -22.38 3.95
C ASN A 367 11.81 -21.51 5.18
N GLY A 368 12.66 -21.49 6.22
CA GLY A 368 12.36 -20.73 7.43
C GLY A 368 11.15 -21.24 8.22
N GLY A 369 10.77 -22.50 8.04
CA GLY A 369 9.55 -23.07 8.62
C GLY A 369 8.25 -22.53 8.02
N PHE A 370 8.30 -21.75 6.93
CA PHE A 370 7.13 -21.15 6.31
C PHE A 370 6.30 -22.16 5.51
N THR A 371 6.95 -23.04 4.74
CA THR A 371 6.30 -24.05 3.92
C THR A 371 7.15 -25.29 3.73
N LEU A 372 6.51 -26.43 3.55
CA LEU A 372 7.14 -27.69 3.13
C LEU A 372 7.25 -27.81 1.60
N GLY A 373 6.59 -26.92 0.86
CA GLY A 373 6.62 -26.84 -0.61
C GLY A 373 7.61 -25.79 -1.11
N THR A 374 7.47 -25.41 -2.38
CA THR A 374 8.24 -24.32 -2.96
C THR A 374 7.57 -22.98 -2.60
N PRO A 375 8.26 -22.06 -1.92
CA PRO A 375 7.70 -20.75 -1.63
C PRO A 375 7.53 -19.94 -2.93
N TRP A 376 6.52 -19.07 -2.99
CA TRP A 376 6.21 -18.23 -4.15
C TRP A 376 7.36 -17.30 -4.54
N ILE A 377 8.13 -16.84 -3.56
CA ILE A 377 9.38 -16.10 -3.69
C ILE A 377 10.42 -16.71 -2.74
N LYS A 378 11.69 -16.63 -3.09
CA LYS A 378 12.77 -17.18 -2.27
C LYS A 378 12.78 -16.60 -0.85
N VAL A 379 12.99 -17.44 0.13
CA VAL A 379 13.20 -17.02 1.52
C VAL A 379 14.53 -16.29 1.65
N ASN A 380 14.59 -15.26 2.49
CA ASN A 380 15.85 -14.59 2.81
C ASN A 380 16.78 -15.60 3.52
N PRO A 381 18.00 -15.85 3.01
CA PRO A 381 18.89 -16.90 3.52
C PRO A 381 19.32 -16.70 4.97
N ASN A 382 19.15 -15.51 5.53
CA ASN A 382 19.47 -15.23 6.93
C ASN A 382 18.45 -15.79 7.95
N TYR A 383 17.41 -16.51 7.50
CA TYR A 383 16.43 -17.17 8.37
C TYR A 383 17.07 -18.14 9.38
N LYS A 384 18.28 -18.62 9.08
CA LYS A 384 19.07 -19.45 10.01
C LYS A 384 19.43 -18.75 11.33
N SER A 385 19.46 -17.42 11.34
CA SER A 385 19.86 -16.62 12.51
C SER A 385 18.86 -15.54 12.90
N ILE A 386 17.94 -15.18 12.00
CA ILE A 386 16.88 -14.22 12.24
C ILE A 386 15.56 -14.95 12.04
N ASN A 387 14.92 -15.35 13.13
CA ASN A 387 13.64 -16.05 13.07
C ASN A 387 12.91 -15.97 14.43
N VAL A 388 11.63 -16.26 14.41
CA VAL A 388 10.75 -16.16 15.58
C VAL A 388 11.21 -17.05 16.73
N GLU A 389 11.66 -18.29 16.46
CA GLU A 389 12.07 -19.24 17.49
C GLU A 389 13.28 -18.75 18.28
N GLU A 390 14.30 -18.21 17.61
CA GLU A 390 15.46 -17.59 18.23
C GLU A 390 15.08 -16.36 19.05
N GLU A 391 14.21 -15.51 18.51
CA GLU A 391 13.78 -14.27 19.14
C GLU A 391 12.91 -14.50 20.39
N ILE A 392 12.04 -15.52 20.40
CA ILE A 392 11.21 -15.86 21.58
C ILE A 392 12.09 -16.28 22.76
N ASN A 393 13.13 -17.04 22.52
CA ASN A 393 13.98 -17.64 23.56
C ASN A 393 15.07 -16.69 24.11
N ASN A 394 15.23 -15.52 23.53
CA ASN A 394 16.23 -14.53 23.91
C ASN A 394 15.59 -13.34 24.61
N GLU A 395 15.82 -13.14 25.90
CA GLU A 395 15.28 -12.01 26.68
C GLU A 395 15.70 -10.64 26.12
N ASP A 396 16.88 -10.53 25.51
CA ASP A 396 17.38 -9.31 24.86
C ASP A 396 17.07 -9.26 23.36
N SER A 397 16.06 -9.99 22.91
CA SER A 397 15.63 -9.99 21.49
C SER A 397 14.89 -8.72 21.09
N ILE A 398 14.76 -8.53 19.78
CA ILE A 398 13.94 -7.47 19.19
C ILE A 398 12.46 -7.75 19.50
N LEU A 399 12.00 -8.99 19.35
CA LEU A 399 10.62 -9.39 19.62
C LEU A 399 10.20 -9.10 21.07
N ASN A 400 11.05 -9.49 22.04
CA ASN A 400 10.76 -9.21 23.44
C ASN A 400 10.86 -7.72 23.80
N TYR A 401 11.60 -6.94 23.00
CA TYR A 401 11.63 -5.49 23.12
C TYR A 401 10.32 -4.86 22.60
N TYR A 402 9.79 -5.32 21.45
CA TYR A 402 8.48 -4.88 20.93
C TYR A 402 7.35 -5.19 21.93
N LYS A 403 7.30 -6.40 22.48
CA LYS A 403 6.30 -6.76 23.50
C LYS A 403 6.31 -5.80 24.69
N ARG A 404 7.48 -5.46 25.23
CA ARG A 404 7.59 -4.51 26.34
C ARG A 404 7.19 -3.08 25.94
N SER A 405 7.46 -2.65 24.72
CA SER A 405 7.07 -1.31 24.25
C SER A 405 5.57 -1.16 24.09
N GLU A 406 4.89 -2.23 23.66
CA GLU A 406 3.42 -2.25 23.57
C GLU A 406 2.75 -2.18 24.95
N GLU A 407 3.25 -2.89 25.95
CA GLU A 407 2.76 -2.81 27.32
C GLU A 407 2.84 -1.37 27.86
N HIS A 408 3.96 -0.69 27.69
CA HIS A 408 4.12 0.69 28.14
C HIS A 408 3.23 1.68 27.39
N THR A 409 3.00 1.46 26.09
CA THR A 409 2.14 2.35 25.30
C THR A 409 0.67 2.22 25.74
N SER A 410 0.19 1.04 26.05
CA SER A 410 -1.17 0.80 26.54
C SER A 410 -1.43 1.40 27.91
N GLU A 411 -0.44 1.40 28.81
CA GLU A 411 -0.54 2.02 30.14
C GLU A 411 -0.56 3.55 30.09
N LEU A 412 0.10 4.17 29.13
CA LEU A 412 0.12 5.63 28.98
C LEU A 412 -1.15 6.18 28.31
N GLN A 413 -1.96 5.35 27.69
CA GLN A 413 -3.21 5.72 27.02
C GLN A 413 -4.46 5.49 27.88
N SER A 414 -4.34 4.83 29.01
CA SER A 414 -5.41 4.63 30.00
C SER A 414 -5.43 5.77 31.03
#